data_bcc67ad5a29490ddaade2043ae404ead
#
_entry.id   bcc67ad5a29490ddaade2043ae404ead
#
_cell.length_a   1.000
_cell.length_b   1.000
_cell.length_c   1.000
_cell.angle_alpha   90.00
_cell.angle_beta   90.00
_cell.angle_gamma   90.00
#
_symmetry.space_group_name_H-M   'P 1'
#
loop_
_entity.id
_entity.type
_entity.pdbx_description
1 polymer ?
#
loop_
_entity_poly.entity_id
_entity_poly.type
_entity_poly.pdbx_seq_one_letter_code
_entity_poly.pdbx_strand_id
1 'polypeptide(L)'
;YENIREAYIKIFNRFGLDYRLVKADSGAIGGSDSEEFHVLADSGEDLLAFSDKSDYAINAELLVELQDDQDPSSLEGKDSPDGKGKLKLKRGIEAGHIFKLGTKYSESFNLKIQGDNENITPHMGCYGIGASRIVAAAIEQNHDEKGIIWPNSLSPYEVVIVEANPKSKENIKAKCEDIYNKLKE
;
A
#
# COMPACT_ATOMS: atom_id res chain seq x y z
N TYR A 1 -16.50 -6.84 1.53
CA TYR A 1 -15.32 -6.51 0.74
C TYR A 1 -15.21 -5.00 0.58
N GLU A 2 -16.18 -4.31 -0.02
CA GLU A 2 -16.09 -2.88 -0.33
C GLU A 2 -15.80 -2.01 0.90
N ASN A 3 -16.44 -2.27 2.05
CA ASN A 3 -16.17 -1.54 3.29
C ASN A 3 -14.71 -1.65 3.75
N ILE A 4 -14.09 -2.82 3.59
CA ILE A 4 -12.67 -3.03 3.92
C ILE A 4 -11.76 -2.37 2.88
N ARG A 5 -12.12 -2.47 1.61
CA ARG A 5 -11.42 -1.77 0.52
C ARG A 5 -11.36 -0.26 0.78
N GLU A 6 -12.48 0.36 1.11
CA GLU A 6 -12.54 1.78 1.47
C GLU A 6 -11.72 2.11 2.73
N ALA A 7 -11.75 1.22 3.73
CA ALA A 7 -10.93 1.39 4.92
C ALA A 7 -9.43 1.36 4.59
N TYR A 8 -8.99 0.46 3.72
CA TYR A 8 -7.60 0.39 3.26
C TYR A 8 -7.21 1.64 2.47
N ILE A 9 -8.04 2.10 1.54
CA ILE A 9 -7.81 3.37 0.83
C ILE A 9 -7.60 4.52 1.81
N LYS A 10 -8.43 4.63 2.86
CA LYS A 10 -8.27 5.65 3.90
C LYS A 10 -6.95 5.50 4.67
N ILE A 11 -6.54 4.27 4.97
CA ILE A 11 -5.28 3.96 5.66
C ILE A 11 -4.09 4.40 4.79
N PHE A 12 -4.04 3.96 3.53
CA PHE A 12 -2.95 4.30 2.62
C PHE A 12 -2.87 5.80 2.32
N ASN A 13 -4.02 6.47 2.17
CA ASN A 13 -4.06 7.93 2.04
C ASN A 13 -3.50 8.64 3.28
N ARG A 14 -3.77 8.13 4.49
CA ARG A 14 -3.22 8.67 5.74
C ARG A 14 -1.71 8.48 5.87
N PHE A 15 -1.17 7.43 5.29
CA PHE A 15 0.30 7.25 5.25
C PHE A 15 0.99 8.34 4.43
N GLY A 16 0.29 8.98 3.49
CA GLY A 16 0.85 10.01 2.63
C GLY A 16 1.86 9.45 1.61
N LEU A 17 1.76 8.16 1.30
CA LEU A 17 2.60 7.48 0.32
C LEU A 17 1.97 7.53 -1.07
N ASP A 18 2.79 7.59 -2.11
CA ASP A 18 2.35 7.40 -3.48
C ASP A 18 2.15 5.90 -3.75
N TYR A 19 0.90 5.48 -3.87
CA TYR A 19 0.54 4.07 -4.07
C TYR A 19 -0.43 3.91 -5.23
N ARG A 20 -0.55 2.67 -5.69
CA ARG A 20 -1.56 2.26 -6.68
C ARG A 20 -2.35 1.07 -6.13
N LEU A 21 -3.65 1.11 -6.36
CA LEU A 21 -4.53 -0.02 -6.16
C LEU A 21 -4.58 -0.80 -7.48
N VAL A 22 -4.05 -2.00 -7.45
CA VAL A 22 -3.72 -2.79 -8.64
C VAL A 22 -4.63 -4.01 -8.70
N LYS A 23 -5.23 -4.29 -9.84
CA LYS A 23 -5.83 -5.60 -10.07
C LYS A 23 -4.76 -6.67 -10.13
N ALA A 24 -4.96 -7.73 -9.37
CA ALA A 24 -4.00 -8.80 -9.18
C ALA A 24 -4.62 -10.18 -9.43
N ASP A 25 -3.76 -11.15 -9.72
CA ASP A 25 -4.15 -12.55 -9.70
C ASP A 25 -4.33 -13.02 -8.25
N SER A 26 -5.39 -13.75 -7.99
CA SER A 26 -5.66 -14.34 -6.67
C SER A 26 -4.73 -15.50 -6.32
N GLY A 27 -3.95 -16.01 -7.25
CA GLY A 27 -2.93 -17.04 -7.07
C GLY A 27 -3.44 -18.29 -6.34
N ALA A 28 -2.59 -18.87 -5.50
CA ALA A 28 -2.91 -20.08 -4.73
C ALA A 28 -4.03 -19.85 -3.69
N ILE A 29 -4.19 -18.62 -3.19
CA ILE A 29 -5.28 -18.26 -2.28
C ILE A 29 -6.61 -18.43 -3.00
N GLY A 30 -6.69 -18.01 -4.27
CA GLY A 30 -7.88 -18.13 -5.11
C GLY A 30 -8.96 -17.14 -4.72
N GLY A 31 -10.14 -17.36 -5.31
CA GLY A 31 -11.25 -16.44 -5.20
C GLY A 31 -11.64 -15.90 -6.58
N SER A 32 -12.61 -15.01 -6.61
CA SER A 32 -13.15 -14.44 -7.88
C SER A 32 -12.48 -13.12 -8.28
N ASP A 33 -11.82 -12.46 -7.34
CA ASP A 33 -11.24 -11.12 -7.55
C ASP A 33 -10.29 -10.78 -6.42
N SER A 34 -9.19 -10.08 -6.73
CA SER A 34 -8.26 -9.54 -5.74
C SER A 34 -7.67 -8.21 -6.19
N GLU A 35 -7.33 -7.38 -5.21
CA GLU A 35 -6.67 -6.10 -5.43
C GLU A 35 -5.51 -5.94 -4.44
N GLU A 36 -4.40 -5.41 -4.94
CA GLU A 36 -3.18 -5.14 -4.19
C GLU A 36 -2.93 -3.64 -4.04
N PHE A 37 -2.46 -3.25 -2.88
CA PHE A 37 -2.01 -1.89 -2.59
C PHE A 37 -0.49 -1.85 -2.73
N HIS A 38 0.00 -1.30 -3.83
CA HIS A 38 1.43 -1.16 -4.12
C HIS A 38 1.92 0.25 -3.86
N VAL A 39 2.91 0.39 -2.99
CA VAL A 39 3.66 1.63 -2.80
C VAL A 39 4.72 1.72 -3.89
N LEU A 40 4.73 2.81 -4.66
CA LEU A 40 5.67 2.99 -5.76
C LEU A 40 7.09 3.22 -5.22
N ALA A 41 8.01 2.34 -5.58
CA ALA A 41 9.41 2.43 -5.22
C ALA A 41 10.28 1.65 -6.23
N ASP A 42 11.46 2.15 -6.56
CA ASP A 42 12.35 1.53 -7.55
C ASP A 42 12.85 0.15 -7.11
N SER A 43 12.91 -0.09 -5.81
CA SER A 43 13.25 -1.39 -5.19
C SER A 43 12.08 -2.39 -5.16
N GLY A 44 10.90 -2.02 -5.68
CA GLY A 44 9.73 -2.90 -5.72
C GLY A 44 9.95 -4.15 -6.57
N GLU A 45 9.28 -5.24 -6.20
CA GLU A 45 9.39 -6.52 -6.90
C GLU A 45 8.53 -6.54 -8.18
N ASP A 46 7.35 -5.90 -8.15
CA ASP A 46 6.39 -5.94 -9.24
C ASP A 46 6.52 -4.73 -10.16
N LEU A 47 6.41 -4.97 -11.46
CA LEU A 47 6.27 -3.91 -12.45
C LEU A 47 4.80 -3.60 -12.66
N LEU A 48 4.42 -2.35 -12.44
CA LEU A 48 3.05 -1.87 -12.56
C LEU A 48 2.88 -1.01 -13.80
N ALA A 49 1.78 -1.22 -14.51
CA ALA A 49 1.30 -0.34 -15.56
C ALA A 49 0.09 0.45 -15.06
N PHE A 50 0.16 1.77 -15.07
CA PHE A 50 -0.92 2.62 -14.58
C PHE A 50 -1.12 3.87 -15.44
N SER A 51 -2.36 4.37 -15.47
CA SER A 51 -2.71 5.57 -16.22
C SER A 51 -2.10 6.83 -15.59
N ASP A 52 -1.67 7.77 -16.43
CA ASP A 52 -1.26 9.11 -16.00
C ASP A 52 -2.44 10.08 -15.73
N LYS A 53 -3.69 9.64 -16.03
CA LYS A 53 -4.90 10.48 -15.94
C LYS A 53 -6.09 9.83 -15.24
N SER A 54 -5.96 8.59 -14.76
CA SER A 54 -7.01 7.89 -14.04
C SER A 54 -6.43 6.99 -12.96
N ASP A 55 -7.31 6.36 -12.16
CA ASP A 55 -6.92 5.39 -11.14
C ASP A 55 -6.68 3.98 -11.71
N TYR A 56 -6.67 3.81 -13.04
CA TYR A 56 -6.38 2.52 -13.66
C TYR A 56 -4.95 2.09 -13.33
N ALA A 57 -4.81 0.91 -12.74
CA ALA A 57 -3.52 0.28 -12.48
C ALA A 57 -3.65 -1.24 -12.51
N ILE A 58 -2.63 -1.91 -13.03
CA ILE A 58 -2.57 -3.36 -13.18
C ILE A 58 -1.10 -3.81 -13.09
N ASN A 59 -0.85 -5.07 -12.68
CA ASN A 59 0.45 -5.69 -12.87
C ASN A 59 0.78 -5.77 -14.37
N ALA A 60 1.96 -5.31 -14.76
CA ALA A 60 2.33 -5.19 -16.16
C ALA A 60 2.42 -6.56 -16.86
N GLU A 61 2.86 -7.60 -16.14
CA GLU A 61 2.90 -8.97 -16.68
C GLU A 61 1.51 -9.49 -16.99
N LEU A 62 0.54 -9.24 -16.09
CA LEU A 62 -0.85 -9.62 -16.32
C LEU A 62 -1.45 -8.87 -17.52
N LEU A 63 -1.08 -7.61 -17.73
CA LEU A 63 -1.58 -6.84 -18.85
C LEU A 63 -1.03 -7.34 -20.21
N VAL A 64 0.25 -7.72 -20.28
CA VAL A 64 0.82 -8.27 -21.52
C VAL A 64 0.24 -9.64 -21.83
N GLU A 65 -0.03 -10.48 -20.84
CA GLU A 65 -0.73 -11.76 -21.02
C GLU A 65 -2.13 -11.54 -21.61
N LEU A 66 -2.86 -10.52 -21.13
CA LEU A 66 -4.19 -10.18 -21.65
C LEU A 66 -4.17 -9.61 -23.07
N GLN A 67 -3.04 -9.10 -23.53
CA GLN A 67 -2.85 -8.47 -24.85
C GLN A 67 -2.07 -9.33 -25.85
N ASP A 68 -1.72 -10.58 -25.50
CA ASP A 68 -0.85 -11.44 -26.31
C ASP A 68 0.53 -10.78 -26.66
N ASP A 69 1.00 -9.88 -25.80
CA ASP A 69 2.33 -9.24 -25.92
C ASP A 69 3.34 -10.02 -25.05
N GLN A 70 4.63 -9.90 -25.32
CA GLN A 70 5.67 -10.65 -24.63
C GLN A 70 6.59 -9.79 -23.77
N ASP A 71 6.52 -8.47 -23.91
CA ASP A 71 7.41 -7.56 -23.20
C ASP A 71 6.64 -6.49 -22.41
N PRO A 72 6.63 -6.59 -21.07
CA PRO A 72 5.99 -5.58 -20.23
C PRO A 72 6.51 -4.15 -20.47
N SER A 73 7.77 -3.98 -20.88
CA SER A 73 8.32 -2.65 -21.15
C SER A 73 7.70 -1.98 -22.37
N SER A 74 7.10 -2.75 -23.27
CA SER A 74 6.39 -2.24 -24.45
C SER A 74 5.12 -1.45 -24.10
N LEU A 75 4.63 -1.56 -22.87
CA LEU A 75 3.42 -0.89 -22.40
C LEU A 75 3.63 0.61 -22.14
N GLU A 76 4.86 1.06 -21.89
CA GLU A 76 5.16 2.47 -21.61
C GLU A 76 4.67 3.38 -22.74
N GLY A 77 3.85 4.36 -22.38
CA GLY A 77 3.30 5.34 -23.33
C GLY A 77 2.15 4.85 -24.22
N LYS A 78 1.76 3.57 -24.17
CA LYS A 78 0.52 3.09 -24.83
C LYS A 78 -0.71 3.76 -24.23
N ASP A 79 -1.83 3.70 -24.93
CA ASP A 79 -3.10 4.18 -24.40
C ASP A 79 -3.56 3.29 -23.25
N SER A 80 -4.05 3.92 -22.18
CA SER A 80 -4.62 3.18 -21.06
C SER A 80 -5.88 2.41 -21.48
N PRO A 81 -6.06 1.15 -21.06
CA PRO A 81 -7.23 0.33 -21.44
C PRO A 81 -8.58 0.92 -21.05
N ASP A 82 -8.61 1.82 -20.06
CA ASP A 82 -9.83 2.56 -19.68
C ASP A 82 -10.12 3.78 -20.57
N GLY A 83 -9.30 4.00 -21.62
CA GLY A 83 -9.43 5.12 -22.55
C GLY A 83 -9.01 6.47 -21.99
N LYS A 84 -8.37 6.52 -20.81
CA LYS A 84 -7.99 7.78 -20.15
C LYS A 84 -6.48 7.84 -19.94
N GLY A 85 -5.81 8.67 -20.72
CA GLY A 85 -4.37 8.91 -20.59
C GLY A 85 -3.49 7.83 -21.18
N LYS A 86 -2.21 7.87 -20.81
CA LYS A 86 -1.16 6.97 -21.24
C LYS A 86 -0.69 6.12 -20.06
N LEU A 87 -0.26 4.90 -20.36
CA LEU A 87 0.36 4.03 -19.39
C LEU A 87 1.76 4.52 -19.03
N LYS A 88 2.04 4.50 -17.73
CA LYS A 88 3.36 4.65 -17.13
C LYS A 88 3.74 3.36 -16.44
N LEU A 89 5.03 3.05 -16.49
CA LEU A 89 5.59 1.89 -15.81
C LEU A 89 6.39 2.33 -14.59
N LYS A 90 6.13 1.72 -13.44
CA LYS A 90 6.94 1.87 -12.24
C LYS A 90 6.93 0.58 -11.44
N ARG A 91 7.99 0.35 -10.69
CA ARG A 91 8.00 -0.73 -9.71
C ARG A 91 7.20 -0.37 -8.47
N GLY A 92 6.61 -1.38 -7.84
CA GLY A 92 5.82 -1.25 -6.62
C GLY A 92 6.16 -2.33 -5.60
N ILE A 93 6.04 -1.95 -4.33
CA ILE A 93 6.13 -2.85 -3.18
C ILE A 93 4.70 -3.18 -2.76
N GLU A 94 4.30 -4.44 -2.86
CA GLU A 94 3.01 -4.91 -2.35
C GLU A 94 2.95 -4.74 -0.83
N ALA A 95 2.11 -3.82 -0.38
CA ALA A 95 2.00 -3.47 1.04
C ALA A 95 0.67 -3.91 1.67
N GLY A 96 -0.32 -4.21 0.87
CA GLY A 96 -1.61 -4.74 1.30
C GLY A 96 -2.31 -5.50 0.19
N HIS A 97 -3.14 -6.48 0.56
CA HIS A 97 -3.88 -7.31 -0.38
C HIS A 97 -5.27 -7.63 0.15
N ILE A 98 -6.27 -7.59 -0.71
CA ILE A 98 -7.65 -7.90 -0.38
C ILE A 98 -8.25 -8.87 -1.41
N PHE A 99 -8.98 -9.88 -0.93
CA PHE A 99 -9.49 -10.99 -1.75
C PHE A 99 -10.99 -11.19 -1.56
N LYS A 100 -11.69 -11.47 -2.65
CA LYS A 100 -13.06 -12.01 -2.66
C LYS A 100 -12.96 -13.53 -2.78
N LEU A 101 -12.99 -14.26 -1.67
CA LEU A 101 -12.80 -15.72 -1.65
C LEU A 101 -14.04 -16.51 -2.04
N GLY A 102 -15.22 -15.88 -2.03
CA GLY A 102 -16.49 -16.58 -2.23
C GLY A 102 -16.69 -17.68 -1.18
N THR A 103 -17.14 -18.85 -1.61
CA THR A 103 -17.40 -20.00 -0.73
C THR A 103 -16.28 -21.05 -0.73
N LYS A 104 -15.16 -20.81 -1.42
CA LYS A 104 -14.05 -21.77 -1.59
C LYS A 104 -13.63 -22.45 -0.27
N TYR A 105 -13.40 -21.66 0.77
CA TYR A 105 -12.94 -22.17 2.06
C TYR A 105 -14.10 -22.64 2.93
N SER A 106 -15.21 -21.95 2.96
CA SER A 106 -16.39 -22.35 3.74
C SER A 106 -16.97 -23.69 3.27
N GLU A 107 -16.97 -23.95 1.96
CA GLU A 107 -17.34 -25.26 1.42
C GLU A 107 -16.33 -26.35 1.84
N SER A 108 -15.04 -26.10 1.71
CA SER A 108 -13.97 -27.03 2.10
C SER A 108 -14.01 -27.40 3.58
N PHE A 109 -14.39 -26.45 4.45
CA PHE A 109 -14.58 -26.70 5.89
C PHE A 109 -15.96 -27.23 6.23
N ASN A 110 -16.88 -27.38 5.24
CA ASN A 110 -18.27 -27.68 5.47
C ASN A 110 -18.94 -26.71 6.47
N LEU A 111 -18.52 -25.43 6.40
CA LEU A 111 -19.01 -24.39 7.29
C LEU A 111 -20.41 -23.97 6.87
N LYS A 112 -21.34 -24.07 7.79
CA LYS A 112 -22.73 -23.62 7.63
C LYS A 112 -23.10 -22.68 8.76
N ILE A 113 -23.81 -21.61 8.45
CA ILE A 113 -24.44 -20.73 9.41
C ILE A 113 -25.95 -20.83 9.31
N GLN A 114 -26.63 -20.68 10.42
CA GLN A 114 -28.08 -20.69 10.44
C GLN A 114 -28.60 -19.39 9.81
N GLY A 115 -29.32 -19.51 8.71
CA GLY A 115 -30.12 -18.45 8.11
C GLY A 115 -31.57 -18.52 8.59
N ASP A 116 -32.39 -17.58 8.12
CA ASP A 116 -33.80 -17.47 8.53
C ASP A 116 -34.64 -18.70 8.14
N ASN A 117 -34.38 -19.28 6.95
CA ASN A 117 -35.14 -20.41 6.41
C ASN A 117 -34.30 -21.65 6.14
N GLU A 118 -32.98 -21.50 5.98
CA GLU A 118 -32.06 -22.58 5.64
C GLU A 118 -30.63 -22.30 6.13
N ASN A 119 -29.81 -23.33 6.15
CA ASN A 119 -28.39 -23.19 6.41
C ASN A 119 -27.66 -22.60 5.21
N ILE A 120 -26.89 -21.55 5.45
CA ILE A 120 -26.17 -20.78 4.43
C ILE A 120 -24.68 -21.13 4.50
N THR A 121 -24.05 -21.34 3.34
CA THR A 121 -22.61 -21.37 3.21
C THR A 121 -22.09 -19.92 3.13
N PRO A 122 -21.33 -19.41 4.11
CA PRO A 122 -20.95 -18.00 4.11
C PRO A 122 -19.90 -17.70 3.04
N HIS A 123 -20.02 -16.52 2.44
CA HIS A 123 -18.97 -15.95 1.62
C HIS A 123 -17.87 -15.39 2.52
N MET A 124 -16.64 -15.57 2.11
CA MET A 124 -15.44 -15.15 2.86
C MET A 124 -14.64 -14.11 2.07
N GLY A 125 -13.90 -13.31 2.78
CA GLY A 125 -12.85 -12.43 2.25
C GLY A 125 -11.56 -12.64 3.02
N CYS A 126 -10.45 -12.27 2.42
CA CYS A 126 -9.14 -12.22 3.08
C CYS A 126 -8.57 -10.83 2.93
N TYR A 127 -8.00 -10.30 4.00
CA TYR A 127 -7.53 -8.93 4.06
C TYR A 127 -6.24 -8.86 4.85
N GLY A 128 -5.18 -8.31 4.26
CA GLY A 128 -3.88 -8.21 4.89
C GLY A 128 -3.15 -6.90 4.59
N ILE A 129 -2.52 -6.32 5.60
CA ILE A 129 -1.57 -5.21 5.47
C ILE A 129 -0.27 -5.61 6.14
N GLY A 130 0.85 -5.48 5.42
CA GLY A 130 2.19 -5.70 5.95
C GLY A 130 2.69 -4.51 6.76
N ALA A 131 2.40 -4.44 8.05
CA ALA A 131 2.75 -3.29 8.88
C ALA A 131 4.25 -2.95 8.85
N SER A 132 5.13 -3.94 8.95
CA SER A 132 6.58 -3.75 8.83
C SER A 132 7.00 -3.41 7.40
N ARG A 133 6.31 -3.94 6.39
CA ARG A 133 6.54 -3.63 4.98
C ARG A 133 6.19 -2.18 4.65
N ILE A 134 5.16 -1.61 5.27
CA ILE A 134 4.83 -0.17 5.16
C ILE A 134 6.00 0.70 5.60
N VAL A 135 6.65 0.35 6.71
CA VAL A 135 7.83 1.10 7.20
C VAL A 135 8.93 1.08 6.15
N ALA A 136 9.26 -0.09 5.61
CA ALA A 136 10.28 -0.23 4.56
C ALA A 136 9.89 0.55 3.29
N ALA A 137 8.65 0.41 2.83
CA ALA A 137 8.15 1.11 1.65
C ALA A 137 8.16 2.65 1.83
N ALA A 138 7.85 3.14 3.04
CA ALA A 138 7.92 4.56 3.35
C ALA A 138 9.36 5.09 3.28
N ILE A 139 10.34 4.32 3.75
CA ILE A 139 11.77 4.65 3.67
C ILE A 139 12.23 4.66 2.21
N GLU A 140 11.90 3.62 1.44
CA GLU A 140 12.26 3.51 0.03
C GLU A 140 11.72 4.67 -0.81
N GLN A 141 10.54 5.16 -0.50
CA GLN A 141 9.92 6.27 -1.22
C GLN A 141 10.39 7.65 -0.73
N ASN A 142 10.85 7.75 0.54
CA ASN A 142 11.13 9.02 1.20
C ASN A 142 12.49 9.01 1.87
N HIS A 143 13.54 9.13 1.07
CA HIS A 143 14.91 9.29 1.54
C HIS A 143 15.73 10.17 0.58
N ASP A 144 16.88 10.63 1.06
CA ASP A 144 17.91 11.26 0.26
C ASP A 144 19.29 10.69 0.63
N GLU A 145 20.35 11.27 0.09
CA GLU A 145 21.75 10.88 0.38
C GLU A 145 22.13 11.02 1.87
N LYS A 146 21.36 11.78 2.65
CA LYS A 146 21.62 12.06 4.07
C LYS A 146 20.84 11.13 5.00
N GLY A 147 19.81 10.46 4.49
CA GLY A 147 19.02 9.51 5.26
C GLY A 147 17.52 9.54 4.99
N ILE A 148 16.77 9.04 5.96
CA ILE A 148 15.32 8.87 5.87
C ILE A 148 14.62 10.22 6.05
N ILE A 149 13.63 10.49 5.18
CA ILE A 149 12.73 11.64 5.28
C ILE A 149 11.34 11.09 5.62
N TRP A 150 11.00 10.99 6.90
CA TRP A 150 9.72 10.45 7.31
C TRP A 150 8.54 11.31 6.85
N PRO A 151 7.51 10.73 6.22
CA PRO A 151 6.21 11.39 6.11
C PRO A 151 5.70 11.75 7.50
N ASN A 152 5.13 12.94 7.68
CA ASN A 152 4.66 13.42 8.99
C ASN A 152 3.67 12.44 9.66
N SER A 153 2.82 11.78 8.87
CA SER A 153 1.86 10.79 9.33
C SER A 153 2.47 9.51 9.88
N LEU A 154 3.70 9.19 9.52
CA LEU A 154 4.45 7.99 9.94
C LEU A 154 5.61 8.33 10.87
N SER A 155 5.92 9.62 11.04
CA SER A 155 6.97 10.04 11.95
C SER A 155 6.57 9.76 13.40
N PRO A 156 7.44 9.10 14.19
CA PRO A 156 7.13 8.83 15.61
C PRO A 156 7.12 10.09 16.47
N TYR A 157 7.73 11.19 15.98
CA TYR A 157 7.78 12.48 16.64
C TYR A 157 7.67 13.60 15.61
N GLU A 158 6.85 14.62 15.89
CA GLU A 158 6.76 15.82 15.05
C GLU A 158 8.00 16.70 15.19
N VAL A 159 8.59 16.74 16.38
CA VAL A 159 9.78 17.53 16.70
C VAL A 159 10.73 16.69 17.54
N VAL A 160 12.01 16.73 17.19
CA VAL A 160 13.09 16.13 17.99
C VAL A 160 14.06 17.23 18.42
N ILE A 161 14.29 17.34 19.71
CA ILE A 161 15.27 18.28 20.28
C ILE A 161 16.57 17.53 20.54
N VAL A 162 17.64 17.94 19.87
CA VAL A 162 18.97 17.34 20.04
C VAL A 162 19.91 18.33 20.73
N GLU A 163 20.42 17.96 21.90
CA GLU A 163 21.48 18.70 22.56
C GLU A 163 22.85 18.41 21.90
N ALA A 164 23.27 19.29 21.02
CA ALA A 164 24.46 19.07 20.16
C ALA A 164 25.78 18.99 20.92
N ASN A 165 25.86 19.48 22.15
CA ASN A 165 27.06 19.41 22.97
C ASN A 165 26.71 19.14 24.45
N PRO A 166 26.64 17.88 24.88
CA PRO A 166 26.28 17.51 26.25
C PRO A 166 27.26 17.98 27.30
N LYS A 167 28.44 18.46 26.91
CA LYS A 167 29.44 19.09 27.81
C LYS A 167 29.29 20.61 27.87
N SER A 168 28.40 21.19 27.09
CA SER A 168 28.14 22.62 27.13
C SER A 168 27.24 22.98 28.31
N LYS A 169 27.57 24.08 28.92
CA LYS A 169 27.02 24.71 30.12
C LYS A 169 25.54 24.44 30.36
N GLU A 170 25.12 24.30 31.63
CA GLU A 170 23.75 24.16 32.16
C GLU A 170 22.66 24.94 31.42
N ASN A 171 23.00 26.05 30.77
CA ASN A 171 22.09 26.92 30.03
C ASN A 171 21.48 26.27 28.77
N ILE A 172 22.16 25.31 28.08
CA ILE A 172 21.62 24.67 26.87
C ILE A 172 20.60 23.62 27.24
N LYS A 173 20.89 22.81 28.26
CA LYS A 173 19.94 21.82 28.79
C LYS A 173 18.66 22.48 29.26
N ALA A 174 18.75 23.54 30.05
CA ALA A 174 17.59 24.28 30.52
C ALA A 174 16.75 24.88 29.38
N LYS A 175 17.40 25.36 28.30
CA LYS A 175 16.69 25.82 27.10
C LYS A 175 16.00 24.67 26.33
N CYS A 176 16.63 23.52 26.21
CA CYS A 176 16.03 22.34 25.60
C CYS A 176 14.79 21.90 26.39
N GLU A 177 14.86 21.87 27.71
CA GLU A 177 13.74 21.55 28.60
C GLU A 177 12.60 22.59 28.51
N ASP A 178 12.92 23.88 28.44
CA ASP A 178 11.92 24.96 28.25
C ASP A 178 11.19 24.81 26.90
N ILE A 179 11.94 24.57 25.80
CA ILE A 179 11.37 24.32 24.48
C ILE A 179 10.49 23.06 24.50
N TYR A 180 10.98 21.98 25.09
CA TYR A 180 10.22 20.72 25.20
C TYR A 180 8.89 20.91 25.94
N ASN A 181 8.91 21.65 27.04
CA ASN A 181 7.70 21.92 27.83
C ASN A 181 6.69 22.78 27.05
N LYS A 182 7.16 23.80 26.32
CA LYS A 182 6.31 24.64 25.46
C LYS A 182 5.70 23.92 24.26
N LEU A 183 6.35 22.88 23.75
CA LEU A 183 5.84 22.07 22.64
C LEU A 183 4.85 21.00 23.12
N LYS A 184 4.73 20.77 24.44
CA LYS A 184 3.75 19.84 25.02
C LYS A 184 2.39 20.46 25.31
N GLU A 185 2.30 21.79 25.38
CA GLU A 185 1.07 22.55 25.55
C GLU A 185 0.27 22.62 24.23
#